data_e4b48c11ce8bc236e735ef9e5887d207
#
_entry.id   e4b48c11ce8bc236e735ef9e5887d207
#
_cell.length_a   1.000
_cell.length_b   1.000
_cell.length_c   1.000
_cell.angle_alpha   90.00
_cell.angle_beta   90.00
_cell.angle_gamma   90.00
#
_symmetry.space_group_name_H-M   'P 1'
#
loop_
_entity.id
_entity.type
_entity.pdbx_description
1 polymer ?
#
loop_
_entity_poly.entity_id
_entity_poly.type
_entity_poly.pdbx_seq_one_letter_code
_entity_poly.pdbx_strand_id
1 'polypeptide(L)'
;LFHTTHKNLAGTGAALDVSSVGAARAAMAKQTGLDKKTVLNVRPAFLIVPASLELKAEQLVAQNLVPAATSSVVPQSIRTLAPISEPRLDAASETAWYLAASPNQIDTIEYAYLEGQQGAYIETRNGFDVDGVEI
;
A
#
# COMPACT_ATOMS: atom_id res chain seq x y z
N LEU A 1 -6.95 0.76 -9.52
CA LEU A 1 -5.61 0.39 -9.08
C LEU A 1 -5.51 -1.13 -8.86
N PHE A 2 -6.26 -1.71 -7.92
CA PHE A 2 -6.29 -3.16 -7.68
C PHE A 2 -7.33 -3.83 -8.57
N HIS A 3 -6.92 -4.82 -9.35
CA HIS A 3 -7.82 -5.55 -10.23
C HIS A 3 -7.27 -6.94 -10.54
N THR A 4 -8.15 -7.90 -10.72
CA THR A 4 -7.78 -9.31 -11.02
C THR A 4 -6.99 -9.44 -12.32
N THR A 5 -7.31 -8.61 -13.34
CA THR A 5 -6.57 -8.58 -14.61
C THR A 5 -5.12 -8.16 -14.43
N HIS A 6 -4.84 -7.28 -13.44
CA HIS A 6 -3.48 -6.86 -13.10
C HIS A 6 -2.75 -7.88 -12.22
N LYS A 7 -3.45 -8.94 -11.77
CA LYS A 7 -2.93 -9.97 -10.85
C LYS A 7 -2.35 -9.39 -9.54
N ASN A 8 -2.83 -8.22 -9.13
CA ASN A 8 -2.42 -7.51 -7.93
C ASN A 8 -3.53 -7.43 -6.86
N LEU A 9 -4.62 -8.17 -7.07
CA LEU A 9 -5.72 -8.34 -6.13
C LEU A 9 -5.88 -9.82 -5.81
N ALA A 10 -5.83 -10.17 -4.52
CA ALA A 10 -6.12 -11.52 -4.07
C ALA A 10 -7.61 -11.81 -4.26
N GLY A 11 -7.95 -12.98 -4.80
CA GLY A 11 -9.34 -13.38 -5.00
C GLY A 11 -10.07 -13.65 -3.68
N THR A 12 -9.34 -14.09 -2.65
CA THR A 12 -9.83 -14.26 -1.28
C THR A 12 -8.89 -13.55 -0.35
N GLY A 13 -9.43 -12.72 0.55
CA GLY A 13 -8.64 -12.06 1.59
C GLY A 13 -7.99 -13.08 2.52
N ALA A 14 -6.83 -12.75 3.05
CA ALA A 14 -6.11 -13.54 4.04
C ALA A 14 -5.76 -12.68 5.25
N ALA A 15 -5.76 -13.29 6.43
CA ALA A 15 -5.30 -12.62 7.64
C ALA A 15 -3.83 -12.19 7.49
N LEU A 16 -3.46 -11.09 8.14
CA LEU A 16 -2.08 -10.62 8.16
C LEU A 16 -1.24 -11.58 9.01
N ASP A 17 -0.41 -12.39 8.39
CA ASP A 17 0.54 -13.31 9.02
C ASP A 17 1.76 -13.56 8.13
N VAL A 18 2.76 -14.30 8.66
CA VAL A 18 4.00 -14.61 7.93
C VAL A 18 3.73 -15.37 6.63
N SER A 19 2.79 -16.29 6.63
CA SER A 19 2.47 -17.15 5.48
C SER A 19 1.80 -16.32 4.37
N SER A 20 0.78 -15.55 4.72
CA SER A 20 0.04 -14.72 3.77
C SER A 20 0.90 -13.62 3.16
N VAL A 21 1.74 -12.96 3.97
CA VAL A 21 2.72 -11.98 3.47
C VAL A 21 3.77 -12.65 2.58
N GLY A 22 4.23 -13.85 2.94
CA GLY A 22 5.14 -14.64 2.12
C GLY A 22 4.53 -14.98 0.75
N ALA A 23 3.28 -15.43 0.73
CA ALA A 23 2.55 -15.72 -0.51
C ALA A 23 2.35 -14.47 -1.38
N ALA A 24 1.96 -13.34 -0.79
CA ALA A 24 1.78 -12.08 -1.50
C ALA A 24 3.10 -11.55 -2.09
N ARG A 25 4.22 -11.67 -1.36
CA ARG A 25 5.56 -11.36 -1.87
C ARG A 25 5.94 -12.22 -3.07
N ALA A 26 5.66 -13.52 -3.00
CA ALA A 26 5.93 -14.42 -4.10
C ALA A 26 5.08 -14.09 -5.34
N ALA A 27 3.82 -13.76 -5.14
CA ALA A 27 2.93 -13.31 -6.22
C ALA A 27 3.44 -12.00 -6.87
N MET A 28 3.85 -11.03 -6.05
CA MET A 28 4.41 -9.75 -6.51
C MET A 28 5.70 -9.95 -7.33
N ALA A 29 6.59 -10.83 -6.87
CA ALA A 29 7.83 -11.15 -7.59
C ALA A 29 7.58 -11.84 -8.94
N LYS A 30 6.51 -12.60 -9.05
CA LYS A 30 6.13 -13.33 -10.28
C LYS A 30 5.30 -12.52 -11.25
N GLN A 31 4.99 -11.26 -10.95
CA GLN A 31 4.28 -10.40 -11.88
C GLN A 31 5.04 -10.26 -13.19
N THR A 32 4.29 -10.21 -14.28
CA THR A 32 4.83 -10.11 -15.64
C THR A 32 4.48 -8.78 -16.27
N GLY A 33 5.33 -8.32 -17.17
CA GLY A 33 5.07 -7.15 -18.00
C GLY A 33 3.88 -7.35 -18.94
N LEU A 34 3.60 -6.33 -19.76
CA LEU A 34 2.51 -6.34 -20.73
C LEU A 34 2.64 -7.45 -21.77
N ASP A 35 3.86 -7.92 -22.03
CA ASP A 35 4.18 -9.06 -22.89
C ASP A 35 3.78 -10.42 -22.30
N LYS A 36 3.35 -10.45 -21.02
CA LYS A 36 2.97 -11.63 -20.26
C LYS A 36 4.07 -12.69 -20.14
N LYS A 37 5.31 -12.35 -20.47
CA LYS A 37 6.48 -13.27 -20.45
C LYS A 37 7.58 -12.76 -19.54
N THR A 38 7.91 -11.48 -19.61
CA THR A 38 9.00 -10.88 -18.83
C THR A 38 8.61 -10.77 -17.38
N VAL A 39 9.31 -11.49 -16.50
CA VAL A 39 9.10 -11.41 -15.05
C VAL A 39 9.71 -10.12 -14.52
N LEU A 40 8.91 -9.29 -13.85
CA LEU A 40 9.31 -7.99 -13.35
C LEU A 40 10.11 -8.06 -12.04
N ASN A 41 9.99 -9.17 -11.31
CA ASN A 41 10.66 -9.40 -10.02
C ASN A 41 10.50 -8.23 -9.02
N VAL A 42 9.31 -7.66 -8.98
CA VAL A 42 8.99 -6.54 -8.07
C VAL A 42 9.00 -7.03 -6.63
N ARG A 43 9.68 -6.30 -5.75
CA ARG A 43 9.79 -6.62 -4.33
C ARG A 43 9.09 -5.59 -3.48
N PRO A 44 8.29 -6.00 -2.48
CA PRO A 44 7.66 -5.05 -1.59
C PRO A 44 8.70 -4.40 -0.67
N ALA A 45 8.52 -3.11 -0.43
CA ALA A 45 9.25 -2.30 0.54
C ALA A 45 8.35 -1.88 1.70
N PHE A 46 7.05 -1.71 1.45
CA PHE A 46 6.09 -1.20 2.42
C PHE A 46 4.98 -2.21 2.67
N LEU A 47 4.54 -2.27 3.93
CA LEU A 47 3.34 -2.97 4.39
C LEU A 47 2.34 -1.91 4.87
N ILE A 48 1.29 -1.68 4.10
CA ILE A 48 0.27 -0.68 4.39
C ILE A 48 -0.92 -1.36 5.04
N VAL A 49 -1.32 -0.86 6.21
CA VAL A 49 -2.37 -1.45 7.04
C VAL A 49 -3.33 -0.38 7.56
N PRO A 50 -4.59 -0.73 7.85
CA PRO A 50 -5.49 0.10 8.65
C PRO A 50 -4.99 0.21 10.09
N ALA A 51 -5.43 1.22 10.84
CA ALA A 51 -5.02 1.41 12.24
C ALA A 51 -5.37 0.19 13.12
N SER A 52 -6.46 -0.50 12.83
CA SER A 52 -6.86 -1.74 13.51
C SER A 52 -5.82 -2.87 13.41
N LEU A 53 -4.96 -2.86 12.40
CA LEU A 53 -3.89 -3.86 12.20
C LEU A 53 -2.49 -3.34 12.53
N GLU A 54 -2.34 -2.11 12.99
CA GLU A 54 -1.04 -1.46 13.24
C GLU A 54 -0.16 -2.30 14.17
N LEU A 55 -0.65 -2.62 15.37
CA LEU A 55 0.09 -3.42 16.35
C LEU A 55 0.52 -4.77 15.76
N LYS A 56 -0.35 -5.41 14.98
CA LYS A 56 -0.05 -6.70 14.35
C LYS A 56 1.02 -6.57 13.27
N ALA A 57 1.00 -5.48 12.50
CA ALA A 57 2.02 -5.19 11.50
C ALA A 57 3.39 -4.93 12.16
N GLU A 58 3.42 -4.15 13.24
CA GLU A 58 4.63 -3.90 14.01
C GLU A 58 5.21 -5.19 14.61
N GLN A 59 4.37 -6.03 15.20
CA GLN A 59 4.78 -7.35 15.69
C GLN A 59 5.36 -8.23 14.59
N LEU A 60 4.78 -8.20 13.39
CA LEU A 60 5.25 -8.97 12.25
C LEU A 60 6.65 -8.55 11.78
N VAL A 61 6.96 -7.26 11.85
CA VAL A 61 8.27 -6.72 11.41
C VAL A 61 9.27 -6.55 12.56
N ALA A 62 8.88 -6.82 13.80
CA ALA A 62 9.75 -6.67 14.96
C ALA A 62 11.04 -7.46 14.82
N GLN A 63 12.17 -6.79 15.01
CA GLN A 63 13.51 -7.39 14.84
C GLN A 63 13.93 -8.28 16.03
N ASN A 64 13.39 -8.00 17.21
CA ASN A 64 13.81 -8.62 18.46
C ASN A 64 12.85 -9.73 18.94
N LEU A 65 12.04 -10.28 18.05
CA LEU A 65 11.16 -11.38 18.42
C LEU A 65 11.98 -12.66 18.61
N VAL A 66 12.00 -13.19 19.82
CA VAL A 66 12.50 -14.53 20.10
C VAL A 66 11.35 -15.51 19.85
N PRO A 67 11.40 -16.31 18.79
CA PRO A 67 10.30 -17.21 18.49
C PRO A 67 10.20 -18.33 19.51
N ALA A 68 9.00 -18.56 20.02
CA ALA A 68 8.70 -19.66 20.92
C ALA A 68 8.69 -21.03 20.22
N ALA A 69 8.51 -21.04 18.89
CA ALA A 69 8.52 -22.22 18.02
C ALA A 69 9.08 -21.88 16.65
N THR A 70 9.56 -22.89 15.92
CA THR A 70 10.09 -22.71 14.54
C THR A 70 9.09 -22.08 13.59
N SER A 71 7.79 -22.35 13.77
CA SER A 71 6.70 -21.73 13.01
C SER A 71 6.52 -20.24 13.27
N SER A 72 7.11 -19.72 14.35
CA SER A 72 7.05 -18.29 14.73
C SER A 72 8.22 -17.48 14.16
N VAL A 73 9.16 -18.14 13.47
CA VAL A 73 10.30 -17.45 12.87
C VAL A 73 9.83 -16.59 11.69
N VAL A 74 10.06 -15.28 11.82
CA VAL A 74 9.78 -14.34 10.73
C VAL A 74 11.02 -14.19 9.86
N PRO A 75 10.96 -14.50 8.56
CA PRO A 75 12.07 -14.33 7.64
C PRO A 75 12.56 -12.87 7.58
N GLN A 76 13.88 -12.68 7.45
CA GLN A 76 14.49 -11.36 7.33
C GLN A 76 13.81 -10.49 6.27
N SER A 77 13.43 -11.10 5.17
CA SER A 77 12.78 -10.41 4.05
C SER A 77 11.37 -9.85 4.36
N ILE A 78 10.72 -10.30 5.43
CA ILE A 78 9.47 -9.71 5.93
C ILE A 78 9.81 -8.62 6.95
N ARG A 79 10.80 -8.85 7.80
CA ARG A 79 11.25 -7.87 8.81
C ARG A 79 11.83 -6.59 8.23
N THR A 80 12.24 -6.60 6.97
CA THR A 80 12.72 -5.39 6.25
C THR A 80 11.59 -4.55 5.67
N LEU A 81 10.34 -4.98 5.75
CA LEU A 81 9.21 -4.16 5.34
C LEU A 81 9.03 -2.98 6.29
N ALA A 82 8.73 -1.80 5.74
CA ALA A 82 8.34 -0.64 6.52
C ALA A 82 6.82 -0.65 6.71
N PRO A 83 6.30 -0.82 7.95
CA PRO A 83 4.88 -0.74 8.21
C PRO A 83 4.41 0.71 8.10
N ILE A 84 3.28 0.92 7.45
CA ILE A 84 2.60 2.22 7.33
C ILE A 84 1.17 2.03 7.79
N SER A 85 0.80 2.66 8.89
CA SER A 85 -0.57 2.71 9.40
C SER A 85 -1.32 3.87 8.76
N GLU A 86 -2.48 3.60 8.15
CA GLU A 86 -3.34 4.60 7.53
C GLU A 86 -4.78 4.44 8.04
N PRO A 87 -5.19 5.27 9.02
CA PRO A 87 -6.51 5.16 9.67
C PRO A 87 -7.71 5.28 8.70
N ARG A 88 -7.55 5.99 7.58
CA ARG A 88 -8.62 6.11 6.58
C ARG A 88 -8.99 4.78 5.93
N LEU A 89 -8.12 3.78 5.98
CA LEU A 89 -8.42 2.45 5.45
C LEU A 89 -9.45 1.71 6.31
N ASP A 90 -9.54 1.99 7.60
CA ASP A 90 -10.53 1.36 8.51
C ASP A 90 -11.96 1.62 8.04
N ALA A 91 -12.25 2.77 7.42
CA ALA A 91 -13.56 3.09 6.87
C ALA A 91 -13.98 2.13 5.74
N ALA A 92 -13.02 1.57 5.01
CA ALA A 92 -13.27 0.61 3.94
C ALA A 92 -13.16 -0.83 4.41
N SER A 93 -12.16 -1.14 5.25
CA SER A 93 -11.94 -2.47 5.81
C SER A 93 -10.89 -2.43 6.93
N GLU A 94 -11.26 -2.92 8.11
CA GLU A 94 -10.37 -3.07 9.26
C GLU A 94 -9.37 -4.25 9.11
N THR A 95 -9.53 -5.08 8.09
CA THR A 95 -8.74 -6.32 7.92
C THR A 95 -7.95 -6.37 6.62
N ALA A 96 -8.18 -5.45 5.69
CA ALA A 96 -7.44 -5.40 4.43
C ALA A 96 -6.03 -4.84 4.67
N TRP A 97 -5.04 -5.45 4.03
CA TRP A 97 -3.66 -5.02 4.06
C TRP A 97 -3.04 -5.08 2.66
N TYR A 98 -2.02 -4.28 2.43
CA TYR A 98 -1.44 -4.09 1.11
C TYR A 98 0.08 -4.12 1.17
N LEU A 99 0.70 -4.64 0.10
CA LEU A 99 2.14 -4.53 -0.12
C LEU A 99 2.40 -3.55 -1.25
N ALA A 100 3.35 -2.66 -1.04
CA ALA A 100 3.80 -1.72 -2.07
C ALA A 100 5.30 -1.81 -2.28
N ALA A 101 5.74 -1.67 -3.53
CA ALA A 101 7.15 -1.56 -3.87
C ALA A 101 7.68 -0.15 -3.55
N SER A 102 8.99 -0.02 -3.52
CA SER A 102 9.63 1.30 -3.50
C SER A 102 9.41 2.02 -4.84
N PRO A 103 9.10 3.33 -4.84
CA PRO A 103 9.01 4.11 -6.08
C PRO A 103 10.32 4.12 -6.88
N ASN A 104 11.46 3.86 -6.24
CA ASN A 104 12.74 3.71 -6.93
C ASN A 104 12.85 2.42 -7.77
N GLN A 105 11.98 1.44 -7.53
CA GLN A 105 11.97 0.17 -8.27
C GLN A 105 10.96 0.20 -9.41
N ILE A 106 9.78 0.75 -9.16
CA ILE A 106 8.69 0.85 -10.15
C ILE A 106 7.76 2.01 -9.77
N ASP A 107 7.44 2.84 -10.72
CA ASP A 107 6.45 3.90 -10.56
C ASP A 107 5.06 3.28 -10.54
N THR A 108 4.30 3.60 -9.49
CA THR A 108 2.97 3.02 -9.28
C THR A 108 1.87 4.06 -9.46
N ILE A 109 2.07 5.24 -8.89
CA ILE A 109 1.13 6.37 -8.92
C ILE A 109 1.95 7.62 -9.18
N GLU A 110 1.61 8.34 -10.23
CA GLU A 110 2.17 9.63 -10.54
C GLU A 110 1.09 10.71 -10.41
N TYR A 111 1.48 11.88 -9.95
CA TYR A 111 0.64 13.06 -9.97
C TYR A 111 1.47 14.26 -10.46
N ALA A 112 0.84 15.14 -11.18
CA ALA A 112 1.47 16.35 -11.69
C ALA A 112 0.60 17.57 -11.38
N TYR A 113 1.25 18.69 -11.15
CA TYR A 113 0.59 19.97 -11.05
C TYR A 113 0.72 20.73 -12.37
N LEU A 114 -0.26 21.55 -12.68
CA LEU A 114 -0.14 22.49 -13.78
C LEU A 114 0.98 23.49 -13.48
N GLU A 115 1.82 23.78 -14.47
CA GLU A 115 2.92 24.72 -14.32
C GLU A 115 2.42 26.08 -13.78
N GLY A 116 3.01 26.55 -12.69
CA GLY A 116 2.60 27.76 -11.99
C GLY A 116 1.42 27.61 -11.01
N GLN A 117 0.80 26.40 -10.90
CA GLN A 117 -0.32 26.14 -10.00
C GLN A 117 -0.03 24.89 -9.14
N GLN A 118 0.78 25.06 -8.12
CA GLN A 118 1.09 23.99 -7.16
C GLN A 118 0.11 24.05 -5.99
N GLY A 119 -0.93 23.20 -6.03
CA GLY A 119 -1.90 23.08 -4.95
C GLY A 119 -3.35 23.35 -5.36
N ALA A 120 -4.22 23.60 -4.38
CA ALA A 120 -5.62 23.94 -4.62
C ALA A 120 -5.73 25.34 -5.23
N TYR A 121 -6.43 25.43 -6.35
CA TYR A 121 -6.77 26.72 -6.96
C TYR A 121 -8.09 27.21 -6.37
N ILE A 122 -8.08 28.43 -5.87
CA ILE A 122 -9.27 29.09 -5.33
C ILE A 122 -9.62 30.24 -6.27
N GLU A 123 -10.80 30.20 -6.84
CA GLU A 123 -11.35 31.28 -7.65
C GLU A 123 -12.45 31.98 -6.87
N THR A 124 -12.43 33.31 -6.86
CA THR A 124 -13.43 34.13 -6.19
C THR A 124 -14.17 34.95 -7.23
N ARG A 125 -15.49 35.08 -7.07
CA ARG A 125 -16.31 35.98 -7.88
C ARG A 125 -17.18 36.87 -6.97
N ASN A 126 -17.43 38.05 -7.42
CA ASN A 126 -18.41 38.92 -6.75
C ASN A 126 -19.82 38.40 -7.04
N GLY A 127 -20.59 38.15 -5.99
CA GLY A 127 -22.02 37.82 -6.11
C GLY A 127 -22.80 38.95 -6.77
N PHE A 128 -23.74 38.59 -7.67
CA PHE A 128 -24.60 39.60 -8.33
C PHE A 128 -25.86 39.85 -7.51
N ASP A 129 -26.36 38.83 -6.79
CA ASP A 129 -27.61 38.89 -6.03
C ASP A 129 -27.38 39.15 -4.52
N VAL A 130 -26.17 38.99 -4.04
CA VAL A 130 -25.80 39.21 -2.63
C VAL A 130 -24.51 40.00 -2.57
N ASP A 131 -24.50 41.06 -1.73
CA ASP A 131 -23.31 41.87 -1.50
C ASP A 131 -22.28 41.04 -0.70
N GLY A 132 -21.46 40.28 -1.43
CA GLY A 132 -20.47 39.36 -0.87
C GLY A 132 -19.59 38.73 -1.94
N VAL A 133 -18.58 37.98 -1.49
CA VAL A 133 -17.64 37.20 -2.34
C VAL A 133 -17.99 35.73 -2.23
N GLU A 134 -18.24 35.07 -3.35
CA GLU A 134 -18.37 33.61 -3.43
C GLU A 134 -16.99 32.99 -3.64
N ILE A 135 -16.70 31.93 -2.90
CA ILE A 135 -15.45 31.15 -2.95
C ILE A 135 -15.75 29.75 -3.46
#